data_5c4d19c811af89c2e85110371dfbbd05
#
_entry.id   5c4d19c811af89c2e85110371dfbbd05
#
_cell.length_a   1.000
_cell.length_b   1.000
_cell.length_c   1.000
_cell.angle_alpha   90.00
_cell.angle_beta   90.00
_cell.angle_gamma   90.00
#
_symmetry.space_group_name_H-M   'P 1'
#
loop_
_entity.id
_entity.type
_entity.pdbx_description
1 polymer ?
#
loop_
_entity_poly.entity_id
_entity_poly.type
_entity_poly.pdbx_seq_one_letter_code
_entity_poly.pdbx_strand_id
1 'polypeptide(L)'
;MTSSTGLPAAGATESESTEGRGTAVGRRRGRRIGRLMIGLVAALALVAGVGYTAYVGAVGSDQLIHPTGNSDCRTPLVRYGWTYEPINYDITDDAVLRSANPDMENCSSQGAAAGTEVITSDGVRIAGWYVPSADGSGPTGPTVVLAHGWGANKSEVLKYAVPLHAAFNVVAFDFRNGGRSSAAATTFGPREKQDLEAIIDWLERTKHPAHLAVMGNSMGGGAAVLAAATDQRIEALILDSTHARVEDIVSRRLEVDAGHPSLPGTPAILFGIWLRTGLNLMDSSPVDFIPALGHRPLLILHGTADVHDLPARSADVNYQAALAAGVPVELHMCEGAGHGHVIDTCPVDWGRWSVDFLDRAFGPTD
;
A
#
# COMPACT_ATOMS: atom_id res chain seq x y z
N MET A 1 99.59 53.56 36.59
CA MET A 1 100.72 52.61 36.47
C MET A 1 100.26 51.39 35.73
N THR A 2 100.76 51.16 34.57
CA THR A 2 101.16 50.02 33.82
C THR A 2 100.08 49.03 33.38
N SER A 3 99.76 48.97 32.10
CA SER A 3 100.43 48.17 31.05
C SER A 3 99.87 46.75 31.02
N SER A 4 99.47 46.05 30.06
CA SER A 4 99.74 46.02 28.60
C SER A 4 99.02 44.80 27.99
N THR A 5 98.66 44.99 26.77
CA THR A 5 98.80 43.99 25.64
C THR A 5 98.03 42.62 25.70
N GLY A 6 97.23 42.36 24.67
CA GLY A 6 97.53 41.54 23.59
C GLY A 6 96.32 40.97 22.86
N LEU A 7 96.18 41.25 21.60
CA LEU A 7 95.47 40.50 20.58
C LEU A 7 96.11 39.10 20.27
N PRO A 8 95.47 38.19 19.48
CA PRO A 8 94.51 38.32 18.43
C PRO A 8 93.48 37.16 18.28
N ALA A 9 92.51 37.38 17.45
CA ALA A 9 91.54 36.65 16.64
C ALA A 9 91.70 35.10 16.42
N ALA A 10 90.55 34.45 16.35
CA ALA A 10 90.26 33.40 15.37
C ALA A 10 88.78 33.09 15.31
N GLY A 11 88.15 33.31 14.22
CA GLY A 11 87.43 32.44 13.38
C GLY A 11 86.13 31.85 13.97
N ALA A 12 84.96 32.51 13.78
CA ALA A 12 83.66 31.89 13.89
C ALA A 12 83.23 31.39 12.50
N THR A 13 83.23 30.09 12.30
CA THR A 13 82.61 29.42 11.14
C THR A 13 81.06 29.38 11.33
N GLU A 14 80.38 30.07 10.42
CA GLU A 14 78.93 29.95 10.24
C GLU A 14 78.61 28.48 9.82
N SER A 15 77.91 27.75 10.70
CA SER A 15 77.20 26.52 10.30
C SER A 15 75.80 26.88 9.86
N GLU A 16 75.62 27.02 8.57
CA GLU A 16 74.27 27.12 7.95
C GLU A 16 73.44 25.89 8.34
N SER A 17 72.34 26.11 9.04
CA SER A 17 71.37 25.09 9.40
C SER A 17 70.54 24.74 8.15
N THR A 18 70.91 23.65 7.49
CA THR A 18 70.17 23.07 6.36
C THR A 18 68.97 22.19 6.81
N GLU A 19 68.60 22.13 8.09
CA GLU A 19 67.53 21.26 8.62
C GLU A 19 66.10 21.82 8.51
N GLY A 20 65.92 23.13 8.21
CA GLY A 20 64.57 23.76 8.21
C GLY A 20 63.73 23.58 6.93
N ARG A 21 64.34 23.26 5.78
CA ARG A 21 63.61 23.15 4.50
C ARG A 21 62.96 21.81 4.20
N GLY A 22 63.48 20.69 4.71
CA GLY A 22 62.96 19.35 4.46
C GLY A 22 61.64 19.06 5.15
N THR A 23 61.42 19.56 6.36
CA THR A 23 60.20 19.30 7.16
C THR A 23 58.99 20.07 6.68
N ALA A 24 59.13 21.28 6.11
CA ALA A 24 58.01 22.06 5.59
C ALA A 24 57.48 21.53 4.27
N VAL A 25 58.32 20.99 3.39
CA VAL A 25 57.94 20.36 2.12
C VAL A 25 57.21 19.03 2.36
N GLY A 26 57.69 18.21 3.30
CA GLY A 26 57.06 16.93 3.70
C GLY A 26 55.66 17.13 4.30
N ARG A 27 55.50 18.14 5.18
CA ARG A 27 54.16 18.51 5.77
C ARG A 27 53.17 19.04 4.73
N ARG A 28 53.60 19.81 3.73
CA ARG A 28 52.74 20.30 2.64
C ARG A 28 52.34 19.14 1.71
N ARG A 29 53.21 18.22 1.39
CA ARG A 29 52.94 17.03 0.57
C ARG A 29 51.98 16.08 1.28
N GLY A 30 52.16 15.81 2.58
CA GLY A 30 51.25 15.01 3.39
C GLY A 30 49.83 15.61 3.48
N ARG A 31 49.74 16.94 3.66
CA ARG A 31 48.42 17.61 3.66
C ARG A 31 47.72 17.57 2.29
N ARG A 32 48.46 17.64 1.17
CA ARG A 32 47.88 17.49 -0.17
C ARG A 32 47.39 16.06 -0.42
N ILE A 33 48.14 15.05 -0.04
CA ILE A 33 47.74 13.64 -0.16
C ILE A 33 46.51 13.35 0.72
N GLY A 34 46.51 13.87 1.97
CA GLY A 34 45.33 13.74 2.85
C GLY A 34 44.07 14.35 2.26
N ARG A 35 44.14 15.53 1.66
CA ARG A 35 42.99 16.18 0.99
C ARG A 35 42.54 15.42 -0.25
N LEU A 36 43.46 14.88 -1.04
CA LEU A 36 43.14 14.02 -2.19
C LEU A 36 42.45 12.74 -1.77
N MET A 37 42.93 12.10 -0.70
CA MET A 37 42.30 10.88 -0.14
C MET A 37 40.89 11.15 0.41
N ILE A 38 40.70 12.25 1.14
CA ILE A 38 39.38 12.68 1.61
C ILE A 38 38.45 12.94 0.42
N GLY A 39 38.94 13.65 -0.61
CA GLY A 39 38.16 13.89 -1.83
C GLY A 39 37.78 12.60 -2.56
N LEU A 40 38.71 11.63 -2.65
CA LEU A 40 38.44 10.32 -3.26
C LEU A 40 37.38 9.54 -2.47
N VAL A 41 37.51 9.47 -1.13
CA VAL A 41 36.53 8.79 -0.26
C VAL A 41 35.16 9.44 -0.38
N ALA A 42 35.10 10.78 -0.38
CA ALA A 42 33.83 11.51 -0.58
C ALA A 42 33.20 11.23 -1.96
N ALA A 43 34.03 11.20 -3.02
CA ALA A 43 33.55 10.87 -4.35
C ALA A 43 33.02 9.43 -4.45
N LEU A 44 33.74 8.46 -3.86
CA LEU A 44 33.29 7.06 -3.80
C LEU A 44 32.00 6.92 -2.99
N ALA A 45 31.88 7.60 -1.86
CA ALA A 45 30.66 7.61 -1.05
C ALA A 45 29.47 8.22 -1.81
N LEU A 46 29.70 9.29 -2.57
CA LEU A 46 28.67 9.88 -3.42
C LEU A 46 28.21 8.92 -4.53
N VAL A 47 29.16 8.29 -5.23
CA VAL A 47 28.84 7.29 -6.29
C VAL A 47 28.08 6.12 -5.71
N ALA A 48 28.51 5.60 -4.55
CA ALA A 48 27.81 4.51 -3.85
C ALA A 48 26.40 4.93 -3.43
N GLY A 49 26.23 6.15 -2.90
CA GLY A 49 24.93 6.70 -2.51
C GLY A 49 23.97 6.87 -3.70
N VAL A 50 24.45 7.39 -4.81
CA VAL A 50 23.67 7.53 -6.05
C VAL A 50 23.31 6.15 -6.60
N GLY A 51 24.28 5.22 -6.64
CA GLY A 51 24.03 3.83 -7.09
C GLY A 51 23.00 3.10 -6.23
N TYR A 52 23.09 3.24 -4.91
CA TYR A 52 22.11 2.70 -3.97
C TYR A 52 20.71 3.30 -4.20
N THR A 53 20.60 4.61 -4.30
CA THR A 53 19.32 5.31 -4.53
C THR A 53 18.67 4.85 -5.84
N ALA A 54 19.44 4.75 -6.91
CA ALA A 54 18.97 4.28 -8.20
C ALA A 54 18.51 2.81 -8.14
N TYR A 55 19.26 1.95 -7.45
CA TYR A 55 18.90 0.55 -7.24
C TYR A 55 17.60 0.40 -6.46
N VAL A 56 17.49 1.04 -5.28
CA VAL A 56 16.28 0.99 -4.45
C VAL A 56 15.07 1.56 -5.20
N GLY A 57 15.26 2.67 -5.92
CA GLY A 57 14.19 3.25 -6.74
C GLY A 57 13.74 2.31 -7.85
N ALA A 58 14.66 1.66 -8.55
CA ALA A 58 14.33 0.75 -9.65
C ALA A 58 13.67 -0.55 -9.17
N VAL A 59 14.27 -1.23 -8.19
CA VAL A 59 13.77 -2.52 -7.68
C VAL A 59 12.52 -2.32 -6.84
N GLY A 60 12.52 -1.37 -5.91
CA GLY A 60 11.37 -1.12 -5.04
C GLY A 60 10.14 -0.65 -5.80
N SER A 61 10.31 0.21 -6.82
CA SER A 61 9.16 0.60 -7.66
C SER A 61 8.60 -0.57 -8.46
N ASP A 62 9.46 -1.45 -8.98
CA ASP A 62 9.01 -2.64 -9.71
C ASP A 62 8.23 -3.61 -8.81
N GLN A 63 8.75 -3.90 -7.63
CA GLN A 63 8.10 -4.77 -6.65
C GLN A 63 6.75 -4.22 -6.16
N LEU A 64 6.64 -2.90 -5.99
CA LEU A 64 5.39 -2.28 -5.53
C LEU A 64 4.29 -2.30 -6.60
N ILE A 65 4.63 -2.10 -7.86
CA ILE A 65 3.64 -2.13 -8.95
C ILE A 65 3.35 -3.54 -9.47
N HIS A 66 4.19 -4.53 -9.14
CA HIS A 66 4.01 -5.94 -9.49
C HIS A 66 4.14 -6.82 -8.25
N PRO A 67 3.20 -6.74 -7.29
CA PRO A 67 3.26 -7.58 -6.10
C PRO A 67 3.19 -9.05 -6.47
N THR A 68 3.93 -9.87 -5.76
CA THR A 68 3.70 -11.32 -5.75
C THR A 68 2.40 -11.58 -5.02
N GLY A 69 1.39 -12.09 -5.73
CA GLY A 69 0.06 -12.28 -5.18
C GLY A 69 -0.01 -13.40 -4.14
N ASN A 70 -1.06 -13.34 -3.31
CA ASN A 70 -1.43 -14.43 -2.41
C ASN A 70 -1.86 -15.66 -3.24
N SER A 71 -1.46 -16.84 -2.80
CA SER A 71 -1.77 -18.11 -3.44
C SER A 71 -3.11 -18.72 -3.01
N ASP A 72 -3.79 -18.19 -2.00
CA ASP A 72 -5.11 -18.69 -1.56
C ASP A 72 -6.18 -18.39 -2.62
N CYS A 73 -6.88 -19.42 -3.04
CA CYS A 73 -7.93 -19.33 -4.07
C CYS A 73 -9.17 -20.08 -3.67
N ARG A 74 -9.33 -20.40 -2.39
CA ARG A 74 -10.51 -21.09 -1.89
C ARG A 74 -11.76 -20.25 -2.14
N THR A 75 -12.70 -20.85 -2.87
CA THR A 75 -13.97 -20.22 -3.23
C THR A 75 -14.90 -20.09 -2.03
N PRO A 76 -15.96 -19.26 -2.09
CA PRO A 76 -16.99 -19.19 -1.06
C PRO A 76 -17.58 -20.56 -0.71
N LEU A 77 -17.78 -21.42 -1.73
CA LEU A 77 -18.27 -22.78 -1.54
C LEU A 77 -17.29 -23.66 -0.74
N VAL A 78 -15.99 -23.57 -1.04
CA VAL A 78 -14.97 -24.38 -0.36
C VAL A 78 -14.75 -23.92 1.07
N ARG A 79 -14.71 -22.61 1.31
CA ARG A 79 -14.46 -22.05 2.64
C ARG A 79 -15.65 -22.17 3.58
N TYR A 80 -16.85 -21.87 3.07
CA TYR A 80 -18.02 -21.65 3.92
C TYR A 80 -19.26 -22.42 3.49
N GLY A 81 -19.21 -23.16 2.38
CA GLY A 81 -20.35 -23.86 1.82
C GLY A 81 -21.36 -22.94 1.12
N TRP A 82 -21.00 -21.67 0.85
CA TRP A 82 -21.90 -20.71 0.24
C TRP A 82 -21.97 -20.89 -1.27
N THR A 83 -23.17 -20.73 -1.82
CA THR A 83 -23.36 -20.58 -3.26
C THR A 83 -22.82 -19.23 -3.72
N TYR A 84 -22.33 -19.15 -4.95
CA TYR A 84 -21.83 -17.93 -5.54
C TYR A 84 -21.94 -17.95 -7.06
N GLU A 85 -21.96 -16.77 -7.67
CA GLU A 85 -21.87 -16.59 -9.11
C GLU A 85 -20.46 -16.08 -9.45
N PRO A 86 -19.72 -16.77 -10.36
CA PRO A 86 -18.42 -16.28 -10.80
C PRO A 86 -18.59 -15.06 -11.72
N ILE A 87 -17.74 -14.08 -11.54
CA ILE A 87 -17.66 -12.88 -12.38
C ILE A 87 -16.45 -13.04 -13.30
N ASN A 88 -16.70 -13.02 -14.60
CA ASN A 88 -15.68 -13.01 -15.65
C ASN A 88 -14.82 -14.28 -15.80
N TYR A 89 -15.30 -15.41 -15.33
CA TYR A 89 -14.69 -16.72 -15.59
C TYR A 89 -15.74 -17.84 -15.43
N ASP A 90 -15.44 -19.03 -15.96
CA ASP A 90 -16.30 -20.22 -15.82
C ASP A 90 -16.04 -20.95 -14.51
N ILE A 91 -17.10 -21.36 -13.80
CA ILE A 91 -17.00 -22.14 -12.56
C ILE A 91 -16.29 -23.49 -12.76
N THR A 92 -16.27 -24.03 -13.97
CA THR A 92 -15.52 -25.23 -14.32
C THR A 92 -14.03 -25.07 -14.14
N ASP A 93 -13.52 -23.86 -14.27
CA ASP A 93 -12.11 -23.53 -14.01
C ASP A 93 -11.74 -23.78 -12.55
N ASP A 94 -12.66 -23.53 -11.61
CA ASP A 94 -12.43 -23.80 -10.19
C ASP A 94 -12.38 -25.31 -9.90
N ALA A 95 -13.18 -26.13 -10.63
CA ALA A 95 -13.14 -27.59 -10.53
C ALA A 95 -11.83 -28.16 -11.09
N VAL A 96 -11.36 -27.62 -12.21
CA VAL A 96 -10.05 -27.97 -12.82
C VAL A 96 -8.91 -27.61 -11.88
N LEU A 97 -8.94 -26.42 -11.30
CA LEU A 97 -7.93 -25.97 -10.33
C LEU A 97 -7.89 -26.86 -9.08
N ARG A 98 -9.05 -27.29 -8.57
CA ARG A 98 -9.12 -28.24 -7.45
C ARG A 98 -8.49 -29.58 -7.78
N SER A 99 -8.77 -30.10 -8.98
CA SER A 99 -8.20 -31.39 -9.40
C SER A 99 -6.69 -31.34 -9.59
N ALA A 100 -6.17 -30.18 -10.00
CA ALA A 100 -4.75 -29.95 -10.19
C ALA A 100 -4.00 -29.61 -8.87
N ASN A 101 -4.70 -29.03 -7.89
CA ASN A 101 -4.13 -28.60 -6.61
C ASN A 101 -5.08 -28.98 -5.45
N PRO A 102 -5.02 -30.25 -4.95
CA PRO A 102 -5.89 -30.70 -3.87
C PRO A 102 -5.82 -29.84 -2.61
N ASP A 103 -4.66 -29.26 -2.34
CA ASP A 103 -4.40 -28.40 -1.17
C ASP A 103 -4.78 -26.94 -1.40
N MET A 104 -5.15 -26.57 -2.64
CA MET A 104 -5.61 -25.24 -3.05
C MET A 104 -4.71 -24.05 -2.64
N GLU A 105 -3.42 -24.30 -2.40
CA GLU A 105 -2.47 -23.27 -2.01
C GLU A 105 -1.80 -22.54 -3.19
N ASN A 106 -1.96 -23.05 -4.42
CA ASN A 106 -1.28 -22.53 -5.61
C ASN A 106 -2.24 -22.25 -6.76
N CYS A 107 -3.16 -21.33 -6.60
CA CYS A 107 -3.99 -20.84 -7.70
C CYS A 107 -3.40 -19.62 -8.41
N SER A 108 -2.16 -19.65 -8.75
CA SER A 108 -1.59 -18.67 -9.68
C SER A 108 -2.15 -18.93 -11.08
N SER A 109 -3.42 -18.68 -11.26
CA SER A 109 -4.09 -18.87 -12.52
C SER A 109 -4.18 -17.55 -13.25
N GLN A 110 -3.22 -17.28 -14.03
CA GLN A 110 -3.35 -16.38 -15.18
C GLN A 110 -4.11 -17.07 -16.33
N GLY A 111 -5.05 -17.92 -16.01
CA GLY A 111 -5.94 -18.57 -16.96
C GLY A 111 -7.17 -17.71 -17.17
N ALA A 112 -7.12 -16.82 -18.12
CA ALA A 112 -8.27 -16.06 -18.55
C ALA A 112 -9.31 -16.99 -19.21
N ALA A 113 -10.37 -17.35 -18.49
CA ALA A 113 -11.58 -17.79 -19.18
C ALA A 113 -12.13 -16.61 -20.01
N ALA A 114 -12.63 -16.92 -21.19
CA ALA A 114 -13.22 -15.95 -22.10
C ALA A 114 -14.57 -15.47 -21.53
N GLY A 115 -14.53 -14.43 -20.71
CA GLY A 115 -15.69 -13.68 -20.27
C GLY A 115 -15.31 -12.23 -20.26
N THR A 116 -16.05 -11.37 -20.93
CA THR A 116 -15.73 -9.97 -21.13
C THR A 116 -16.68 -9.03 -20.40
N GLU A 117 -17.40 -9.54 -19.38
CA GLU A 117 -18.46 -8.78 -18.74
C GLU A 117 -17.95 -7.63 -17.85
N VAL A 118 -16.78 -7.78 -17.21
CA VAL A 118 -16.18 -6.75 -16.36
C VAL A 118 -14.79 -6.41 -16.88
N ILE A 119 -14.72 -5.29 -17.60
CA ILE A 119 -13.49 -4.73 -18.13
C ILE A 119 -13.42 -3.28 -17.71
N THR A 120 -12.28 -2.88 -17.17
CA THR A 120 -12.00 -1.49 -16.78
C THR A 120 -11.91 -0.57 -17.99
N SER A 121 -11.98 0.75 -17.76
CA SER A 121 -11.84 1.76 -18.81
C SER A 121 -10.47 1.70 -19.52
N ASP A 122 -9.44 1.16 -18.87
CA ASP A 122 -8.10 0.96 -19.44
C ASP A 122 -7.86 -0.50 -19.94
N GLY A 123 -8.92 -1.32 -20.05
CA GLY A 123 -8.90 -2.61 -20.71
C GLY A 123 -8.47 -3.79 -19.83
N VAL A 124 -8.42 -3.63 -18.52
CA VAL A 124 -8.07 -4.71 -17.58
C VAL A 124 -9.30 -5.54 -17.28
N ARG A 125 -9.22 -6.85 -17.44
CA ARG A 125 -10.30 -7.77 -17.08
C ARG A 125 -10.27 -8.06 -15.58
N ILE A 126 -11.41 -7.89 -14.91
CA ILE A 126 -11.59 -8.06 -13.48
C ILE A 126 -12.41 -9.31 -13.19
N ALA A 127 -11.91 -10.19 -12.33
CA ALA A 127 -12.58 -11.42 -11.89
C ALA A 127 -13.08 -11.28 -10.45
N GLY A 128 -14.19 -11.92 -10.14
CA GLY A 128 -14.79 -11.85 -8.81
C GLY A 128 -15.81 -12.95 -8.52
N TRP A 129 -16.45 -12.82 -7.38
CA TRP A 129 -17.58 -13.64 -6.92
C TRP A 129 -18.70 -12.73 -6.42
N TYR A 130 -19.91 -13.02 -6.84
CA TYR A 130 -21.12 -12.51 -6.22
C TYR A 130 -21.70 -13.60 -5.31
N VAL A 131 -21.86 -13.31 -4.04
CA VAL A 131 -22.39 -14.21 -3.01
C VAL A 131 -23.74 -13.65 -2.55
N PRO A 132 -24.86 -14.29 -2.88
CA PRO A 132 -26.17 -13.83 -2.39
C PRO A 132 -26.25 -13.88 -0.87
N SER A 133 -26.99 -12.96 -0.28
CA SER A 133 -27.26 -12.94 1.17
C SER A 133 -28.03 -14.19 1.63
N ALA A 134 -27.83 -14.56 2.88
CA ALA A 134 -28.52 -15.72 3.46
C ALA A 134 -29.98 -15.44 3.82
N ASP A 135 -30.38 -14.18 3.97
CA ASP A 135 -31.76 -13.78 4.26
C ASP A 135 -32.73 -13.92 3.09
N GLY A 136 -32.21 -14.14 1.87
CA GLY A 136 -33.01 -14.29 0.66
C GLY A 136 -33.53 -12.98 0.08
N SER A 137 -32.99 -11.82 0.45
CA SER A 137 -33.38 -10.50 -0.10
C SER A 137 -33.20 -10.40 -1.63
N GLY A 138 -32.47 -11.36 -2.21
CA GLY A 138 -32.29 -11.46 -3.66
C GLY A 138 -31.24 -10.48 -4.21
N PRO A 139 -31.12 -10.44 -5.55
CA PRO A 139 -30.04 -9.65 -6.18
C PRO A 139 -30.19 -8.14 -5.98
N THR A 140 -31.38 -7.64 -5.75
CA THR A 140 -31.66 -6.23 -5.47
C THR A 140 -31.46 -5.85 -3.99
N GLY A 141 -31.19 -6.81 -3.12
CA GLY A 141 -30.88 -6.55 -1.71
C GLY A 141 -29.63 -5.70 -1.51
N PRO A 142 -29.42 -5.15 -0.31
CA PRO A 142 -28.25 -4.34 0.00
C PRO A 142 -26.98 -5.14 -0.22
N THR A 143 -25.99 -4.50 -0.83
CA THR A 143 -24.75 -5.17 -1.29
C THR A 143 -23.50 -4.49 -0.74
N VAL A 144 -22.54 -5.30 -0.31
CA VAL A 144 -21.21 -4.84 0.13
C VAL A 144 -20.14 -5.38 -0.81
N VAL A 145 -19.36 -4.48 -1.41
CA VAL A 145 -18.19 -4.86 -2.22
C VAL A 145 -16.97 -4.90 -1.32
N LEU A 146 -16.24 -6.02 -1.37
CA LEU A 146 -15.02 -6.26 -0.60
C LEU A 146 -13.79 -6.05 -1.47
N ALA A 147 -12.99 -5.05 -1.14
CA ALA A 147 -11.79 -4.63 -1.84
C ALA A 147 -10.53 -5.03 -1.05
N HIS A 148 -9.70 -5.90 -1.62
CA HIS A 148 -8.54 -6.49 -0.93
C HIS A 148 -7.33 -5.56 -0.86
N GLY A 149 -6.36 -5.88 0.02
CA GLY A 149 -5.10 -5.18 0.18
C GLY A 149 -4.07 -5.50 -0.93
N TRP A 150 -2.94 -4.81 -0.87
CA TRP A 150 -1.82 -5.02 -1.77
C TRP A 150 -1.24 -6.45 -1.63
N GLY A 151 -1.05 -7.15 -2.76
CA GLY A 151 -0.58 -8.53 -2.78
C GLY A 151 -1.58 -9.59 -2.30
N ALA A 152 -2.80 -9.19 -1.93
CA ALA A 152 -3.90 -10.06 -1.57
C ALA A 152 -4.76 -10.46 -2.79
N ASN A 153 -5.88 -11.14 -2.55
CA ASN A 153 -6.87 -11.50 -3.55
C ASN A 153 -8.28 -11.63 -2.94
N LYS A 154 -9.27 -11.92 -3.77
CA LYS A 154 -10.68 -12.07 -3.35
C LYS A 154 -10.93 -13.17 -2.32
N SER A 155 -10.10 -14.23 -2.29
CA SER A 155 -10.23 -15.30 -1.28
C SER A 155 -9.90 -14.80 0.12
N GLU A 156 -8.94 -13.90 0.25
CA GLU A 156 -8.50 -13.38 1.54
C GLU A 156 -9.58 -12.49 2.18
N VAL A 157 -10.25 -11.66 1.38
CA VAL A 157 -11.30 -10.76 1.89
C VAL A 157 -12.61 -11.46 2.21
N LEU A 158 -12.79 -12.73 1.85
CA LEU A 158 -13.98 -13.48 2.24
C LEU A 158 -14.17 -13.61 3.76
N LYS A 159 -13.11 -13.46 4.56
CA LYS A 159 -13.24 -13.41 6.02
C LYS A 159 -14.17 -12.28 6.48
N TYR A 160 -14.17 -11.16 5.79
CA TYR A 160 -15.05 -10.01 6.06
C TYR A 160 -16.51 -10.29 5.66
N ALA A 161 -16.73 -11.19 4.72
CA ALA A 161 -18.08 -11.60 4.34
C ALA A 161 -18.80 -12.37 5.45
N VAL A 162 -18.08 -13.06 6.35
CA VAL A 162 -18.67 -13.92 7.38
C VAL A 162 -19.73 -13.19 8.22
N PRO A 163 -19.46 -12.05 8.84
CA PRO A 163 -20.47 -11.30 9.59
C PRO A 163 -21.51 -10.59 8.70
N LEU A 164 -21.20 -10.31 7.43
CA LEU A 164 -22.05 -9.54 6.52
C LEU A 164 -23.06 -10.42 5.77
N HIS A 165 -22.72 -11.65 5.44
CA HIS A 165 -23.50 -12.54 4.57
C HIS A 165 -24.92 -12.83 5.07
N ALA A 166 -25.17 -12.67 6.37
CA ALA A 166 -26.50 -12.90 6.94
C ALA A 166 -27.57 -11.95 6.37
N ALA A 167 -27.21 -10.70 6.06
CA ALA A 167 -28.13 -9.64 5.66
C ALA A 167 -27.74 -8.90 4.36
N PHE A 168 -26.50 -9.10 3.88
CA PHE A 168 -25.99 -8.37 2.72
C PHE A 168 -25.55 -9.34 1.63
N ASN A 169 -25.85 -9.02 0.38
CA ASN A 169 -25.13 -9.60 -0.75
C ASN A 169 -23.67 -9.15 -0.68
N VAL A 170 -22.74 -10.00 -1.06
CA VAL A 170 -21.32 -9.71 -1.01
C VAL A 170 -20.70 -9.88 -2.39
N VAL A 171 -19.89 -8.92 -2.81
CA VAL A 171 -19.02 -9.07 -3.97
C VAL A 171 -17.58 -9.03 -3.52
N ALA A 172 -16.84 -10.12 -3.76
CA ALA A 172 -15.39 -10.16 -3.59
C ALA A 172 -14.73 -10.26 -4.97
N PHE A 173 -13.78 -9.38 -5.28
CA PHE A 173 -13.14 -9.34 -6.57
C PHE A 173 -11.61 -9.22 -6.44
N ASP A 174 -10.90 -9.61 -7.48
CA ASP A 174 -9.46 -9.40 -7.58
C ASP A 174 -9.19 -8.06 -8.25
N PHE A 175 -8.44 -7.18 -7.61
CA PHE A 175 -7.85 -6.05 -8.29
C PHE A 175 -6.92 -6.51 -9.42
N ARG A 176 -6.60 -5.61 -10.35
CA ARG A 176 -5.55 -5.83 -11.37
C ARG A 176 -4.30 -6.44 -10.77
N ASN A 177 -3.67 -7.34 -11.48
CA ASN A 177 -2.50 -8.10 -11.02
C ASN A 177 -2.75 -9.03 -9.80
N GLY A 178 -3.98 -9.16 -9.34
CA GLY A 178 -4.38 -10.10 -8.27
C GLY A 178 -5.14 -11.31 -8.82
N GLY A 179 -5.02 -12.45 -8.14
CA GLY A 179 -5.82 -13.65 -8.37
C GLY A 179 -6.04 -14.00 -9.85
N ARG A 180 -7.30 -13.93 -10.32
CA ARG A 180 -7.71 -14.21 -11.70
C ARG A 180 -7.90 -12.98 -12.58
N SER A 181 -7.72 -11.78 -12.08
CA SER A 181 -7.73 -10.56 -12.87
C SER A 181 -6.49 -10.44 -13.74
N SER A 182 -6.59 -9.68 -14.84
CA SER A 182 -5.46 -9.51 -15.75
C SER A 182 -4.28 -8.80 -15.08
N ALA A 183 -3.08 -9.22 -15.47
CA ALA A 183 -1.85 -8.57 -15.02
C ALA A 183 -1.77 -7.13 -15.52
N ALA A 184 -1.58 -6.19 -14.62
CA ALA A 184 -1.37 -4.78 -14.90
C ALA A 184 -0.67 -4.13 -13.70
N ALA A 185 -0.09 -2.94 -13.88
CA ALA A 185 0.59 -2.25 -12.78
C ALA A 185 -0.37 -1.81 -11.67
N THR A 186 -0.06 -2.20 -10.44
CA THR A 186 -0.73 -1.75 -9.21
C THR A 186 -0.27 -0.33 -8.85
N THR A 187 -1.16 0.51 -8.33
CA THR A 187 -0.90 1.93 -8.10
C THR A 187 -1.39 2.50 -6.77
N PHE A 188 -1.74 1.63 -5.80
CA PHE A 188 -2.21 2.02 -4.46
C PHE A 188 -3.43 2.95 -4.45
N GLY A 189 -4.26 2.90 -5.49
CA GLY A 189 -5.52 3.65 -5.52
C GLY A 189 -5.97 4.06 -6.92
N PRO A 190 -5.24 4.87 -7.70
CA PRO A 190 -5.76 5.48 -8.93
C PRO A 190 -6.28 4.50 -9.99
N ARG A 191 -5.56 3.41 -10.23
CA ARG A 191 -5.99 2.38 -11.19
C ARG A 191 -6.91 1.36 -10.54
N GLU A 192 -6.70 1.02 -9.28
CA GLU A 192 -7.58 0.14 -8.50
C GLU A 192 -8.98 0.74 -8.33
N LYS A 193 -9.09 2.08 -8.29
CA LYS A 193 -10.36 2.79 -8.40
C LYS A 193 -11.14 2.35 -9.66
N GLN A 194 -10.48 2.27 -10.81
CA GLN A 194 -11.11 1.85 -12.07
C GLN A 194 -11.59 0.40 -12.03
N ASP A 195 -10.87 -0.47 -11.32
CA ASP A 195 -11.26 -1.86 -11.12
C ASP A 195 -12.55 -1.95 -10.29
N LEU A 196 -12.60 -1.18 -9.21
CA LEU A 196 -13.77 -1.10 -8.34
C LEU A 196 -14.97 -0.48 -9.09
N GLU A 197 -14.77 0.60 -9.85
CA GLU A 197 -15.82 1.21 -10.67
C GLU A 197 -16.40 0.23 -11.70
N ALA A 198 -15.55 -0.61 -12.32
CA ALA A 198 -16.00 -1.65 -13.25
C ALA A 198 -16.88 -2.71 -12.59
N ILE A 199 -16.57 -3.10 -11.35
CA ILE A 199 -17.40 -4.00 -10.53
C ILE A 199 -18.74 -3.32 -10.17
N ILE A 200 -18.72 -2.07 -9.77
CA ILE A 200 -19.95 -1.29 -9.45
C ILE A 200 -20.83 -1.15 -10.70
N ASP A 201 -20.26 -0.86 -11.85
CA ASP A 201 -20.95 -0.81 -13.12
C ASP A 201 -21.59 -2.16 -13.51
N TRP A 202 -20.90 -3.25 -13.22
CA TRP A 202 -21.44 -4.60 -13.43
C TRP A 202 -22.62 -4.88 -12.47
N LEU A 203 -22.49 -4.55 -11.19
CA LEU A 203 -23.55 -4.68 -10.20
C LEU A 203 -24.81 -3.89 -10.62
N GLU A 204 -24.62 -2.64 -11.03
CA GLU A 204 -25.71 -1.79 -11.47
C GLU A 204 -26.44 -2.35 -12.70
N ARG A 205 -25.70 -2.92 -13.65
CA ARG A 205 -26.32 -3.50 -14.86
C ARG A 205 -27.01 -4.83 -14.65
N THR A 206 -26.58 -5.64 -13.65
CA THR A 206 -26.99 -7.05 -13.55
C THR A 206 -27.76 -7.38 -12.28
N LYS A 207 -27.57 -6.64 -11.21
CA LYS A 207 -28.16 -6.90 -9.90
C LYS A 207 -29.04 -5.79 -9.39
N HIS A 208 -28.76 -4.53 -9.74
CA HIS A 208 -29.51 -3.35 -9.31
C HIS A 208 -29.67 -3.28 -7.79
N PRO A 209 -28.58 -3.27 -7.00
CA PRO A 209 -28.67 -3.29 -5.55
C PRO A 209 -29.44 -2.05 -5.03
N ALA A 210 -30.31 -2.25 -4.04
CA ALA A 210 -31.05 -1.13 -3.43
C ALA A 210 -30.10 -0.18 -2.68
N HIS A 211 -29.05 -0.73 -2.08
CA HIS A 211 -28.02 0.02 -1.37
C HIS A 211 -26.64 -0.59 -1.66
N LEU A 212 -25.62 0.25 -1.73
CA LEU A 212 -24.26 -0.16 -2.02
C LEU A 212 -23.26 0.45 -1.04
N ALA A 213 -22.52 -0.41 -0.36
CA ALA A 213 -21.33 -0.03 0.41
C ALA A 213 -20.07 -0.68 -0.14
N VAL A 214 -18.93 -0.08 0.16
CA VAL A 214 -17.62 -0.68 -0.10
C VAL A 214 -16.87 -0.85 1.22
N MET A 215 -16.39 -2.06 1.46
CA MET A 215 -15.43 -2.38 2.50
C MET A 215 -14.06 -2.55 1.86
N GLY A 216 -13.10 -1.72 2.24
CA GLY A 216 -11.73 -1.80 1.73
C GLY A 216 -10.71 -2.07 2.82
N ASN A 217 -9.85 -3.08 2.58
CA ASN A 217 -8.72 -3.37 3.43
C ASN A 217 -7.45 -2.74 2.85
N SER A 218 -6.69 -1.98 3.65
CA SER A 218 -5.40 -1.41 3.28
C SER A 218 -5.48 -0.64 1.94
N MET A 219 -4.75 -1.07 0.89
CA MET A 219 -4.82 -0.52 -0.47
C MET A 219 -6.27 -0.45 -1.00
N GLY A 220 -7.07 -1.49 -0.73
CA GLY A 220 -8.48 -1.51 -1.13
C GLY A 220 -9.30 -0.39 -0.52
N GLY A 221 -8.99 0.01 0.72
CA GLY A 221 -9.59 1.17 1.36
C GLY A 221 -9.21 2.49 0.68
N GLY A 222 -7.95 2.61 0.28
CA GLY A 222 -7.50 3.76 -0.53
C GLY A 222 -8.27 3.87 -1.84
N ALA A 223 -8.37 2.77 -2.59
CA ALA A 223 -9.14 2.71 -3.83
C ALA A 223 -10.63 3.05 -3.61
N ALA A 224 -11.22 2.55 -2.50
CA ALA A 224 -12.61 2.81 -2.14
C ALA A 224 -12.87 4.31 -1.88
N VAL A 225 -11.99 4.99 -1.14
CA VAL A 225 -12.11 6.44 -0.91
C VAL A 225 -12.03 7.21 -2.23
N LEU A 226 -11.05 6.88 -3.08
CA LEU A 226 -10.90 7.54 -4.38
C LEU A 226 -12.11 7.30 -5.30
N ALA A 227 -12.70 6.10 -5.29
CA ALA A 227 -13.89 5.79 -6.06
C ALA A 227 -15.11 6.57 -5.51
N ALA A 228 -15.33 6.51 -4.20
CA ALA A 228 -16.45 7.20 -3.57
C ALA A 228 -16.37 8.72 -3.73
N ALA A 229 -15.20 9.30 -3.86
CA ALA A 229 -15.05 10.74 -4.11
C ALA A 229 -15.73 11.20 -5.41
N THR A 230 -15.92 10.30 -6.38
CA THR A 230 -16.50 10.61 -7.71
C THR A 230 -17.75 9.79 -8.04
N ASP A 231 -17.97 8.66 -7.39
CA ASP A 231 -19.12 7.79 -7.63
C ASP A 231 -20.11 7.86 -6.46
N GLN A 232 -21.26 8.47 -6.69
CA GLN A 232 -22.30 8.66 -5.69
C GLN A 232 -23.11 7.39 -5.40
N ARG A 233 -22.97 6.34 -6.19
CA ARG A 233 -23.62 5.05 -5.95
C ARG A 233 -23.06 4.36 -4.70
N ILE A 234 -21.83 4.70 -4.29
CA ILE A 234 -21.25 4.23 -3.03
C ILE A 234 -21.85 5.06 -1.90
N GLU A 235 -22.75 4.48 -1.12
CA GLU A 235 -23.50 5.16 -0.06
C GLU A 235 -22.77 5.17 1.29
N ALA A 236 -21.96 4.15 1.56
CA ALA A 236 -21.21 4.03 2.80
C ALA A 236 -19.83 3.35 2.57
N LEU A 237 -18.87 3.69 3.42
CA LEU A 237 -17.51 3.11 3.38
C LEU A 237 -17.10 2.50 4.72
N ILE A 238 -16.47 1.33 4.65
CA ILE A 238 -15.75 0.70 5.77
C ILE A 238 -14.28 0.60 5.38
N LEU A 239 -13.41 1.26 6.12
CA LEU A 239 -11.95 1.25 5.93
C LEU A 239 -11.30 0.42 7.04
N ASP A 240 -10.70 -0.71 6.69
CA ASP A 240 -9.94 -1.55 7.62
C ASP A 240 -8.45 -1.41 7.32
N SER A 241 -7.66 -0.99 8.31
CA SER A 241 -6.20 -0.84 8.21
C SER A 241 -5.75 0.00 6.99
N THR A 242 -6.50 1.05 6.67
CA THR A 242 -6.27 1.87 5.48
C THR A 242 -5.32 3.03 5.76
N HIS A 243 -4.30 3.18 4.90
CA HIS A 243 -3.37 4.31 4.97
C HIS A 243 -4.06 5.64 4.71
N ALA A 244 -3.50 6.72 5.26
CA ALA A 244 -3.94 8.08 4.94
C ALA A 244 -3.15 8.67 3.77
N ARG A 245 -1.83 8.41 3.73
CA ARG A 245 -0.91 8.95 2.73
C ARG A 245 -0.09 7.85 2.08
N VAL A 246 0.06 7.92 0.76
CA VAL A 246 0.81 6.90 0.00
C VAL A 246 2.29 6.90 0.36
N GLU A 247 2.88 8.07 0.60
CA GLU A 247 4.30 8.16 1.00
C GLU A 247 4.58 7.47 2.34
N ASP A 248 3.63 7.50 3.28
CA ASP A 248 3.79 6.84 4.59
C ASP A 248 3.84 5.32 4.43
N ILE A 249 2.91 4.72 3.67
CA ILE A 249 2.92 3.25 3.48
C ILE A 249 4.15 2.80 2.69
N VAL A 250 4.58 3.54 1.66
CA VAL A 250 5.81 3.22 0.92
C VAL A 250 7.04 3.31 1.82
N SER A 251 7.13 4.34 2.67
CA SER A 251 8.21 4.50 3.65
C SER A 251 8.24 3.36 4.64
N ARG A 252 7.09 3.00 5.21
CA ARG A 252 6.99 1.95 6.21
C ARG A 252 7.31 0.56 5.65
N ARG A 253 6.84 0.26 4.44
CA ARG A 253 7.21 -1.00 3.77
C ARG A 253 8.71 -1.08 3.51
N LEU A 254 9.32 0.01 3.08
CA LEU A 254 10.76 0.06 2.86
C LEU A 254 11.55 -0.16 4.17
N GLU A 255 11.09 0.43 5.28
CA GLU A 255 11.72 0.30 6.59
C GLU A 255 11.48 -1.06 7.25
N VAL A 256 10.22 -1.53 7.24
CA VAL A 256 9.79 -2.73 7.97
C VAL A 256 10.09 -4.01 7.19
N ASP A 257 9.74 -4.05 5.90
CA ASP A 257 9.83 -5.27 5.10
C ASP A 257 11.23 -5.45 4.49
N ALA A 258 11.84 -4.35 4.02
CA ALA A 258 13.14 -4.39 3.35
C ALA A 258 14.33 -4.02 4.25
N GLY A 259 14.10 -3.43 5.43
CA GLY A 259 15.16 -3.00 6.35
C GLY A 259 16.02 -1.84 5.80
N HIS A 260 15.46 -1.05 4.88
CA HIS A 260 16.13 0.10 4.27
C HIS A 260 15.63 1.42 4.85
N PRO A 261 16.47 2.46 4.94
CA PRO A 261 16.04 3.77 5.39
C PRO A 261 15.04 4.39 4.38
N SER A 262 14.01 5.09 4.91
CA SER A 262 13.03 5.78 4.09
C SER A 262 13.64 6.86 3.19
N LEU A 263 14.69 7.56 3.68
CA LEU A 263 15.44 8.51 2.85
C LEU A 263 16.83 7.93 2.49
N PRO A 264 17.23 8.00 1.23
CA PRO A 264 16.55 8.58 0.05
C PRO A 264 15.61 7.58 -0.67
N GLY A 265 15.30 6.42 -0.07
CA GLY A 265 14.62 5.30 -0.73
C GLY A 265 13.20 5.62 -1.18
N THR A 266 12.33 6.15 -0.29
CA THR A 266 10.93 6.45 -0.61
C THR A 266 10.78 7.40 -1.80
N PRO A 267 11.45 8.58 -1.85
CA PRO A 267 11.41 9.44 -3.02
C PRO A 267 11.88 8.75 -4.31
N ALA A 268 12.91 7.91 -4.21
CA ALA A 268 13.43 7.19 -5.37
C ALA A 268 12.42 6.15 -5.90
N ILE A 269 11.71 5.44 -5.00
CA ILE A 269 10.66 4.48 -5.34
C ILE A 269 9.48 5.22 -6.00
N LEU A 270 8.98 6.28 -5.39
CA LEU A 270 7.86 7.07 -5.92
C LEU A 270 8.20 7.66 -7.30
N PHE A 271 9.41 8.17 -7.48
CA PHE A 271 9.91 8.62 -8.78
C PHE A 271 9.99 7.46 -9.80
N GLY A 272 10.47 6.29 -9.39
CA GLY A 272 10.50 5.09 -10.22
C GLY A 272 9.11 4.63 -10.67
N ILE A 273 8.11 4.72 -9.79
CA ILE A 273 6.71 4.44 -10.12
C ILE A 273 6.18 5.47 -11.12
N TRP A 274 6.43 6.75 -10.89
CA TRP A 274 6.06 7.80 -11.84
C TRP A 274 6.63 7.57 -13.23
N LEU A 275 7.92 7.21 -13.35
CA LEU A 275 8.55 6.89 -14.63
C LEU A 275 7.89 5.71 -15.36
N ARG A 276 7.39 4.71 -14.62
CA ARG A 276 6.79 3.49 -15.19
C ARG A 276 5.31 3.63 -15.51
N THR A 277 4.59 4.39 -14.70
CA THR A 277 3.12 4.46 -14.75
C THR A 277 2.58 5.78 -15.26
N GLY A 278 3.40 6.84 -15.26
CA GLY A 278 3.00 8.22 -15.51
C GLY A 278 2.22 8.86 -14.35
N LEU A 279 2.03 8.16 -13.22
CA LEU A 279 1.22 8.61 -12.09
C LEU A 279 2.10 9.11 -10.95
N ASN A 280 1.83 10.31 -10.45
CA ASN A 280 2.35 10.77 -9.18
C ASN A 280 1.43 10.23 -8.06
N LEU A 281 1.86 9.19 -7.36
CA LEU A 281 1.02 8.54 -6.34
C LEU A 281 0.72 9.44 -5.13
N MET A 282 1.51 10.49 -4.91
CA MET A 282 1.25 11.45 -3.82
C MET A 282 -0.04 12.24 -4.06
N ASP A 283 -0.48 12.39 -5.31
CA ASP A 283 -1.73 13.08 -5.67
C ASP A 283 -2.98 12.20 -5.42
N SER A 284 -2.81 10.98 -4.92
CA SER A 284 -3.89 10.00 -4.68
C SER A 284 -3.96 9.52 -3.23
N SER A 285 -3.47 10.31 -2.29
CA SER A 285 -3.56 9.99 -0.86
C SER A 285 -5.01 10.02 -0.39
N PRO A 286 -5.55 8.95 0.23
CA PRO A 286 -6.97 8.87 0.61
C PRO A 286 -7.46 10.06 1.44
N VAL A 287 -6.63 10.56 2.35
CA VAL A 287 -6.98 11.70 3.22
C VAL A 287 -7.44 12.94 2.46
N ASP A 288 -6.91 13.16 1.26
CA ASP A 288 -7.21 14.34 0.45
C ASP A 288 -8.59 14.21 -0.26
N PHE A 289 -9.13 12.99 -0.34
CA PHE A 289 -10.41 12.67 -0.98
C PHE A 289 -11.57 12.45 0.00
N ILE A 290 -11.28 12.19 1.28
CA ILE A 290 -12.31 12.04 2.33
C ILE A 290 -13.31 13.20 2.35
N PRO A 291 -12.93 14.49 2.20
CA PRO A 291 -13.90 15.59 2.17
C PRO A 291 -14.97 15.48 1.08
N ALA A 292 -14.65 14.79 -0.03
CA ALA A 292 -15.61 14.59 -1.13
C ALA A 292 -16.70 13.54 -0.84
N LEU A 293 -16.61 12.82 0.28
CA LEU A 293 -17.65 11.91 0.74
C LEU A 293 -18.94 12.67 1.13
N GLY A 294 -18.83 13.92 1.57
CA GLY A 294 -19.97 14.74 1.94
C GLY A 294 -20.75 14.16 3.12
N HIS A 295 -22.00 13.77 2.93
CA HIS A 295 -22.85 13.20 3.98
C HIS A 295 -22.82 11.67 4.06
N ARG A 296 -22.06 11.01 3.22
CA ARG A 296 -21.95 9.54 3.20
C ARG A 296 -21.11 9.07 4.37
N PRO A 297 -21.63 8.14 5.20
CA PRO A 297 -20.97 7.73 6.41
C PRO A 297 -19.71 6.91 6.14
N LEU A 298 -18.75 7.06 7.05
CA LEU A 298 -17.44 6.42 7.02
C LEU A 298 -17.19 5.68 8.34
N LEU A 299 -16.90 4.38 8.26
CA LEU A 299 -16.40 3.59 9.38
C LEU A 299 -14.92 3.31 9.20
N ILE A 300 -14.11 3.65 10.20
CA ILE A 300 -12.67 3.37 10.22
C ILE A 300 -12.40 2.32 11.30
N LEU A 301 -11.79 1.21 10.90
CA LEU A 301 -11.37 0.11 11.76
C LEU A 301 -9.84 -0.03 11.67
N HIS A 302 -9.15 -0.10 12.80
CA HIS A 302 -7.69 -0.15 12.78
C HIS A 302 -7.14 -0.93 13.98
N GLY A 303 -5.99 -1.59 13.78
CA GLY A 303 -5.29 -2.31 14.82
C GLY A 303 -4.28 -1.45 15.58
N THR A 304 -4.24 -1.54 16.92
CA THR A 304 -3.29 -0.75 17.72
C THR A 304 -1.83 -1.19 17.55
N ALA A 305 -1.59 -2.42 17.07
CA ALA A 305 -0.26 -2.97 16.82
C ALA A 305 0.13 -2.94 15.32
N ASP A 306 -0.59 -2.18 14.48
CA ASP A 306 -0.25 -2.03 13.07
C ASP A 306 1.07 -1.26 12.90
N VAL A 307 2.09 -1.94 12.35
CA VAL A 307 3.43 -1.38 12.13
C VAL A 307 3.64 -0.87 10.71
N HIS A 308 2.78 -1.25 9.75
CA HIS A 308 2.83 -0.80 8.36
C HIS A 308 2.05 0.50 8.17
N ASP A 309 0.82 0.53 8.66
CA ASP A 309 -0.03 1.72 8.68
C ASP A 309 -0.21 2.17 10.13
N LEU A 310 0.76 2.93 10.63
CA LEU A 310 0.73 3.40 12.02
C LEU A 310 -0.57 4.14 12.33
N PRO A 311 -1.33 3.77 13.39
CA PRO A 311 -2.63 4.37 13.71
C PRO A 311 -2.61 5.90 13.70
N ALA A 312 -1.60 6.51 14.33
CA ALA A 312 -1.44 7.97 14.41
C ALA A 312 -1.15 8.66 13.05
N ARG A 313 -0.76 7.91 12.03
CA ARG A 313 -0.50 8.42 10.67
C ARG A 313 -1.56 8.01 9.66
N SER A 314 -2.40 7.06 10.00
CA SER A 314 -3.40 6.48 9.12
C SER A 314 -4.82 6.68 9.65
N ALA A 315 -5.26 5.89 10.62
CA ALA A 315 -6.62 5.96 11.17
C ALA A 315 -6.94 7.33 11.77
N ASP A 316 -6.05 7.87 12.62
CA ASP A 316 -6.27 9.18 13.25
C ASP A 316 -6.30 10.30 12.21
N VAL A 317 -5.43 10.26 11.20
CA VAL A 317 -5.37 11.28 10.14
C VAL A 317 -6.63 11.26 9.28
N ASN A 318 -7.08 10.07 8.86
CA ASN A 318 -8.32 9.90 8.09
C ASN A 318 -9.55 10.33 8.93
N TYR A 319 -9.59 9.96 10.20
CA TYR A 319 -10.67 10.34 11.12
C TYR A 319 -10.75 11.86 11.31
N GLN A 320 -9.62 12.53 11.56
CA GLN A 320 -9.57 13.97 11.71
C GLN A 320 -9.96 14.71 10.41
N ALA A 321 -9.54 14.19 9.25
CA ALA A 321 -9.95 14.76 7.97
C ALA A 321 -11.46 14.67 7.75
N ALA A 322 -12.08 13.53 8.09
CA ALA A 322 -13.52 13.35 8.03
C ALA A 322 -14.28 14.30 8.96
N LEU A 323 -13.85 14.42 10.22
CA LEU A 323 -14.43 15.37 11.19
C LEU A 323 -14.33 16.80 10.70
N ALA A 324 -13.16 17.22 10.20
CA ALA A 324 -12.93 18.57 9.71
C ALA A 324 -13.81 18.92 8.49
N ALA A 325 -14.14 17.91 7.67
CA ALA A 325 -15.00 18.05 6.51
C ALA A 325 -16.51 17.89 6.80
N GLY A 326 -16.90 17.54 8.04
CA GLY A 326 -18.27 17.27 8.40
C GLY A 326 -18.82 15.95 7.85
N VAL A 327 -17.94 15.02 7.47
CA VAL A 327 -18.31 13.66 7.07
C VAL A 327 -18.72 12.88 8.32
N PRO A 328 -19.89 12.21 8.34
CA PRO A 328 -20.26 11.33 9.45
C PRO A 328 -19.22 10.20 9.56
N VAL A 329 -18.52 10.09 10.69
CA VAL A 329 -17.42 9.14 10.83
C VAL A 329 -17.41 8.47 12.20
N GLU A 330 -17.15 7.16 12.19
CA GLU A 330 -16.89 6.35 13.37
C GLU A 330 -15.46 5.78 13.29
N LEU A 331 -14.76 5.71 14.44
CA LEU A 331 -13.44 5.10 14.54
C LEU A 331 -13.46 4.07 15.66
N HIS A 332 -13.08 2.82 15.33
CA HIS A 332 -12.91 1.76 16.32
C HIS A 332 -11.50 1.15 16.21
N MET A 333 -10.86 1.02 17.36
CA MET A 333 -9.52 0.45 17.47
C MET A 333 -9.61 -0.97 18.04
N CYS A 334 -8.95 -1.93 17.40
CA CYS A 334 -8.79 -3.29 17.92
C CYS A 334 -7.44 -3.43 18.62
N GLU A 335 -7.46 -3.67 19.92
CA GLU A 335 -6.25 -3.81 20.72
C GLU A 335 -5.43 -5.02 20.31
N GLY A 336 -4.14 -4.80 20.05
CA GLY A 336 -3.18 -5.85 19.66
C GLY A 336 -3.29 -6.35 18.22
N ALA A 337 -4.25 -5.88 17.42
CA ALA A 337 -4.34 -6.26 16.02
C ALA A 337 -3.23 -5.60 15.20
N GLY A 338 -2.58 -6.39 14.33
CA GLY A 338 -1.65 -5.92 13.31
C GLY A 338 -2.35 -5.50 12.02
N HIS A 339 -1.56 -5.18 10.99
CA HIS A 339 -2.05 -4.73 9.70
C HIS A 339 -2.96 -5.77 9.02
N GLY A 340 -4.20 -5.38 8.70
CA GLY A 340 -5.20 -6.25 8.05
C GLY A 340 -5.73 -7.39 8.93
N HIS A 341 -5.47 -7.36 10.24
CA HIS A 341 -5.85 -8.40 11.20
C HIS A 341 -6.90 -7.95 12.22
N VAL A 342 -7.62 -6.86 11.97
CA VAL A 342 -8.66 -6.38 12.90
C VAL A 342 -9.75 -7.45 13.07
N ILE A 343 -10.28 -8.00 11.97
CA ILE A 343 -11.29 -9.06 12.02
C ILE A 343 -10.76 -10.37 12.63
N ASP A 344 -9.49 -10.68 12.44
CA ASP A 344 -8.89 -11.92 12.97
C ASP A 344 -8.70 -11.83 14.50
N THR A 345 -8.43 -10.62 15.01
CA THR A 345 -8.17 -10.36 16.43
C THR A 345 -9.45 -10.02 17.20
N CYS A 346 -10.35 -9.24 16.61
CA CYS A 346 -11.60 -8.77 17.20
C CYS A 346 -12.83 -9.19 16.37
N PRO A 347 -13.05 -10.49 16.07
CA PRO A 347 -14.06 -10.91 15.09
C PRO A 347 -15.50 -10.52 15.47
N VAL A 348 -15.85 -10.64 16.76
CA VAL A 348 -17.19 -10.29 17.25
C VAL A 348 -17.43 -8.78 17.17
N ASP A 349 -16.47 -7.99 17.61
CA ASP A 349 -16.58 -6.53 17.57
C ASP A 349 -16.55 -6.01 16.13
N TRP A 350 -15.69 -6.53 15.27
CA TRP A 350 -15.65 -6.20 13.85
C TRP A 350 -17.02 -6.41 13.19
N GLY A 351 -17.62 -7.58 13.43
CA GLY A 351 -18.95 -7.91 12.91
C GLY A 351 -20.02 -6.94 13.40
N ARG A 352 -20.07 -6.70 14.69
CA ARG A 352 -21.02 -5.76 15.32
C ARG A 352 -20.83 -4.32 14.78
N TRP A 353 -19.61 -3.79 14.79
CA TRP A 353 -19.32 -2.45 14.28
C TRP A 353 -19.76 -2.27 12.84
N SER A 354 -19.43 -3.25 11.99
CA SER A 354 -19.72 -3.17 10.55
C SER A 354 -21.20 -3.34 10.24
N VAL A 355 -21.87 -4.32 10.84
CA VAL A 355 -23.31 -4.55 10.60
C VAL A 355 -24.15 -3.40 11.15
N ASP A 356 -23.94 -3.00 12.42
CA ASP A 356 -24.67 -1.89 13.01
C ASP A 356 -24.45 -0.56 12.24
N PHE A 357 -23.24 -0.35 11.69
CA PHE A 357 -22.92 0.81 10.87
C PHE A 357 -23.70 0.78 9.55
N LEU A 358 -23.72 -0.35 8.84
CA LEU A 358 -24.43 -0.48 7.56
C LEU A 358 -25.95 -0.39 7.76
N ASP A 359 -26.50 -0.96 8.81
CA ASP A 359 -27.92 -0.85 9.13
C ASP A 359 -28.35 0.61 9.37
N ARG A 360 -27.48 1.40 10.02
CA ARG A 360 -27.74 2.84 10.17
C ARG A 360 -27.56 3.61 8.86
N ALA A 361 -26.59 3.23 8.04
CA ALA A 361 -26.27 3.91 6.79
C ALA A 361 -27.39 3.75 5.74
N PHE A 362 -27.97 2.55 5.66
CA PHE A 362 -28.99 2.22 4.69
C PHE A 362 -30.42 2.53 5.17
N GLY A 363 -30.59 2.71 6.50
CA GLY A 363 -31.90 2.86 7.12
C GLY A 363 -32.70 1.54 7.16
N PRO A 364 -33.92 1.57 7.70
CA PRO A 364 -34.77 0.38 7.70
C PRO A 364 -35.07 -0.05 6.25
N THR A 365 -34.80 -1.30 5.94
CA THR A 365 -35.30 -1.92 4.71
C THR A 365 -36.81 -2.11 4.86
N ASP A 366 -37.61 -1.34 4.12
CA ASP A 366 -39.07 -1.44 4.08
C ASP A 366 -39.55 -2.77 3.50
#